data_fe9c8f55b65c005e3756135becd73f0a
#
_entry.id   fe9c8f55b65c005e3756135becd73f0a
#
_cell.length_a   1.000
_cell.length_b   1.000
_cell.length_c   1.000
_cell.angle_alpha   90.00
_cell.angle_beta   90.00
_cell.angle_gamma   90.00
#
_symmetry.space_group_name_H-M   'P 1'
#
loop_
_entity.id
_entity.type
_entity.pdbx_description
1 polymer ?
#
loop_
_entity_poly.entity_id
_entity_poly.type
_entity_poly.pdbx_seq_one_letter_code
_entity_poly.pdbx_strand_id
1 'polypeptide(L)'
;MNKKLTLALAALSLSAATASAQTIKVAKDYDVQITGSLQTDFLVPQEDNKIGTGTYDDKVLNNTYAEVHALSKYVDAGVRLEYLDHPLPGFDKDFKGWGVPFYYIKGKMKNAELTLGNFYEQFGSGFILRTYEERSLGIDNSLLGGRVM
;
A
#
# COMPACT_ATOMS: atom_id res chain seq x y z
N MET A 1 -46.68 15.35 1.48
CA MET A 1 -45.47 16.20 1.56
C MET A 1 -44.28 15.27 1.73
N ASN A 2 -43.77 14.80 0.60
CA ASN A 2 -42.69 13.81 0.55
C ASN A 2 -41.37 14.51 0.89
N LYS A 3 -40.92 14.33 2.09
CA LYS A 3 -39.51 14.62 2.44
C LYS A 3 -38.64 13.65 1.64
N LYS A 4 -38.22 14.06 0.48
CA LYS A 4 -37.06 13.47 -0.17
C LYS A 4 -35.92 13.70 0.79
N LEU A 5 -35.63 12.67 1.54
CA LEU A 5 -34.39 12.55 2.27
C LEU A 5 -33.30 12.60 1.19
N THR A 6 -32.80 13.79 0.95
CA THR A 6 -31.59 13.99 0.15
C THR A 6 -30.46 13.49 1.03
N LEU A 7 -30.33 12.17 1.07
CA LEU A 7 -29.11 11.58 1.52
C LEU A 7 -28.10 11.92 0.43
N ALA A 8 -27.39 13.03 0.62
CA ALA A 8 -26.08 13.19 0.02
C ALA A 8 -25.21 12.11 0.67
N LEU A 9 -25.32 10.88 0.18
CA LEU A 9 -24.34 9.87 0.51
C LEU A 9 -23.08 10.31 -0.21
N ALA A 10 -22.25 11.05 0.51
CA ALA A 10 -20.83 11.05 0.24
C ALA A 10 -20.42 9.59 -0.02
N ALA A 11 -19.60 9.36 -1.03
CA ALA A 11 -19.08 8.04 -1.34
C ALA A 11 -18.76 7.32 -0.03
N LEU A 12 -19.44 6.21 0.25
CA LEU A 12 -19.17 5.43 1.44
C LEU A 12 -17.87 4.65 1.20
N SER A 13 -16.78 5.17 1.68
CA SER A 13 -15.52 4.43 1.71
C SER A 13 -15.45 3.62 3.00
N LEU A 14 -15.24 2.33 2.89
CA LEU A 14 -14.99 1.44 4.00
C LEU A 14 -13.59 0.86 3.83
N SER A 15 -12.70 1.18 4.77
CA SER A 15 -11.38 0.56 4.85
C SER A 15 -11.37 -0.43 6.01
N ALA A 16 -10.93 -1.64 5.72
CA ALA A 16 -10.66 -2.66 6.74
C ALA A 16 -9.17 -3.00 6.71
N ALA A 17 -8.50 -2.85 7.82
CA ALA A 17 -7.10 -3.22 7.97
C ALA A 17 -6.94 -4.19 9.15
N THR A 18 -6.21 -5.27 8.91
CA THR A 18 -5.79 -6.21 9.94
C THR A 18 -4.28 -6.35 9.92
N ALA A 19 -3.66 -6.42 11.10
CA ALA A 19 -2.24 -6.66 11.23
C ALA A 19 -2.01 -7.79 12.25
N SER A 20 -1.05 -8.63 11.97
CA SER A 20 -0.61 -9.68 12.88
C SER A 20 0.91 -9.76 12.92
N ALA A 21 1.45 -10.19 14.07
CA ALA A 21 2.87 -10.40 14.26
C ALA A 21 3.11 -11.73 14.97
N GLN A 22 4.06 -12.50 14.47
CA GLN A 22 4.49 -13.75 15.06
C GLN A 22 6.01 -13.85 15.08
N THR A 23 6.58 -14.29 16.19
CA THR A 23 8.02 -14.54 16.29
C THR A 23 8.30 -16.03 16.15
N ILE A 24 9.20 -16.37 15.23
CA ILE A 24 9.66 -17.72 14.96
C ILE A 24 11.12 -17.83 15.41
N LYS A 25 11.39 -18.76 16.31
CA LYS A 25 12.77 -19.08 16.71
C LYS A 25 13.38 -20.01 15.68
N VAL A 26 14.38 -19.55 14.96
CA VAL A 26 15.06 -20.34 13.92
C VAL A 26 16.29 -21.04 14.50
N ALA A 27 17.00 -20.40 15.44
CA ALA A 27 18.17 -20.94 16.13
C ALA A 27 18.29 -20.35 17.54
N LYS A 28 19.25 -20.85 18.33
CA LYS A 28 19.44 -20.47 19.75
C LYS A 28 19.51 -18.96 20.00
N ASP A 29 20.08 -18.20 19.06
CA ASP A 29 20.24 -16.74 19.15
C ASP A 29 19.74 -16.01 17.89
N TYR A 30 18.82 -16.64 17.14
CA TYR A 30 18.32 -16.10 15.89
C TYR A 30 16.79 -16.24 15.80
N ASP A 31 16.13 -15.15 16.06
CA ASP A 31 14.69 -15.04 15.97
C ASP A 31 14.31 -14.26 14.69
N VAL A 32 13.26 -14.70 14.04
CA VAL A 32 12.63 -14.01 12.91
C VAL A 32 11.22 -13.62 13.32
N GLN A 33 10.95 -12.35 13.27
CA GLN A 33 9.61 -11.81 13.46
C GLN A 33 8.93 -11.69 12.10
N ILE A 34 7.84 -12.41 11.94
CA ILE A 34 6.98 -12.28 10.76
C ILE A 34 5.84 -11.33 11.12
N THR A 35 5.68 -10.27 10.35
CA THR A 35 4.55 -9.35 10.45
C THR A 35 3.77 -9.37 9.16
N GLY A 36 2.46 -9.37 9.26
CA GLY A 36 1.57 -9.30 8.11
C GLY A 36 0.47 -8.28 8.31
N SER A 37 0.09 -7.61 7.24
CA SER A 37 -1.07 -6.72 7.20
C SER A 37 -1.89 -6.97 5.95
N LEU A 38 -3.19 -6.83 6.09
CA LEU A 38 -4.15 -6.86 5.00
C LEU A 38 -5.02 -5.61 5.10
N GLN A 39 -5.07 -4.86 4.04
CA GLN A 39 -5.94 -3.69 3.90
C GLN A 39 -6.81 -3.86 2.66
N THR A 40 -8.07 -3.52 2.79
CA THR A 40 -9.00 -3.49 1.66
C THR A 40 -9.81 -2.21 1.74
N ASP A 41 -9.83 -1.46 0.64
CA ASP A 41 -10.57 -0.22 0.49
C ASP A 41 -11.69 -0.42 -0.52
N PHE A 42 -12.93 -0.15 -0.10
CA PHE A 42 -14.11 -0.20 -0.96
C PHE A 42 -14.69 1.20 -1.13
N LEU A 43 -15.08 1.51 -2.36
CA LEU A 43 -15.77 2.73 -2.70
C LEU A 43 -17.03 2.42 -3.50
N VAL A 44 -18.16 2.95 -3.05
CA VAL A 44 -19.42 2.94 -3.80
C VAL A 44 -19.61 4.32 -4.40
N PRO A 45 -19.26 4.52 -5.69
CA PRO A 45 -19.40 5.83 -6.31
C PRO A 45 -20.85 6.22 -6.47
N GLN A 46 -21.13 7.50 -6.30
CA GLN A 46 -22.45 8.08 -6.51
C GLN A 46 -22.35 9.11 -7.64
N GLU A 47 -23.29 9.07 -8.57
CA GLU A 47 -23.40 10.08 -9.61
C GLU A 47 -23.94 11.39 -9.02
N ASP A 48 -23.27 12.49 -9.29
CA ASP A 48 -23.73 13.82 -8.95
C ASP A 48 -23.64 14.74 -10.17
N ASN A 49 -24.81 15.00 -10.75
CA ASN A 49 -24.93 15.85 -11.93
C ASN A 49 -24.58 17.32 -11.65
N LYS A 50 -24.57 17.75 -10.37
CA LYS A 50 -24.25 19.15 -10.02
C LYS A 50 -22.76 19.45 -10.08
N ILE A 51 -21.95 18.47 -9.74
CA ILE A 51 -20.48 18.61 -9.76
C ILE A 51 -19.85 17.88 -10.95
N GLY A 52 -20.67 17.26 -11.80
CA GLY A 52 -20.19 16.63 -13.03
C GLY A 52 -19.37 15.38 -12.78
N THR A 53 -19.63 14.64 -11.70
CA THR A 53 -19.03 13.32 -11.54
C THR A 53 -19.54 12.42 -12.66
N GLY A 54 -18.60 11.86 -13.44
CA GLY A 54 -18.95 10.98 -14.55
C GLY A 54 -19.68 9.71 -14.09
N THR A 55 -20.29 9.03 -15.05
CA THR A 55 -20.82 7.68 -14.85
C THR A 55 -19.70 6.71 -14.57
N TYR A 56 -19.83 5.91 -13.53
CA TYR A 56 -18.94 4.79 -13.25
C TYR A 56 -19.56 3.51 -13.81
N ASP A 57 -18.79 2.76 -14.58
CA ASP A 57 -19.25 1.48 -15.13
C ASP A 57 -19.45 0.43 -14.02
N ASP A 58 -18.65 0.55 -12.95
CA ASP A 58 -18.65 -0.37 -11.83
C ASP A 58 -19.36 0.24 -10.61
N LYS A 59 -20.24 -0.54 -9.98
CA LYS A 59 -21.00 -0.10 -8.80
C LYS A 59 -20.19 -0.06 -7.52
N VAL A 60 -19.13 -0.84 -7.47
CA VAL A 60 -18.23 -0.94 -6.33
C VAL A 60 -16.80 -0.96 -6.86
N LEU A 61 -15.98 -0.07 -6.35
CA LEU A 61 -14.54 -0.04 -6.62
C LEU A 61 -13.82 -0.60 -5.41
N ASN A 62 -12.73 -1.35 -5.63
CA ASN A 62 -11.95 -1.85 -4.51
C ASN A 62 -10.46 -1.95 -4.84
N ASN A 63 -9.64 -1.69 -3.81
CA ASN A 63 -8.21 -1.93 -3.81
C ASN A 63 -7.86 -2.76 -2.58
N THR A 64 -7.09 -3.81 -2.77
CA THR A 64 -6.66 -4.71 -1.68
C THR A 64 -5.14 -4.82 -1.68
N TYR A 65 -4.54 -4.66 -0.51
CA TYR A 65 -3.11 -4.72 -0.25
C TYR A 65 -2.81 -5.76 0.81
N ALA A 66 -1.89 -6.65 0.53
CA ALA A 66 -1.37 -7.60 1.51
C ALA A 66 0.14 -7.40 1.64
N GLU A 67 0.62 -7.15 2.85
CA GLU A 67 2.04 -6.97 3.14
C GLU A 67 2.53 -8.04 4.09
N VAL A 68 3.70 -8.58 3.82
CA VAL A 68 4.39 -9.51 4.70
C VAL A 68 5.84 -9.07 4.86
N HIS A 69 6.29 -8.98 6.10
CA HIS A 69 7.67 -8.64 6.43
C HIS A 69 8.27 -9.71 7.35
N ALA A 70 9.49 -10.10 7.07
CA ALA A 70 10.32 -10.92 7.91
C ALA A 70 11.46 -10.06 8.44
N LEU A 71 11.51 -9.86 9.75
CA LEU A 71 12.46 -8.99 10.41
C LEU A 71 13.38 -9.84 11.31
N SER A 72 14.68 -9.68 11.17
CA SER A 72 15.63 -10.38 12.00
C SER A 72 16.83 -9.50 12.38
N LYS A 73 17.73 -10.05 13.17
CA LYS A 73 18.95 -9.35 13.59
C LYS A 73 19.86 -8.95 12.42
N TYR A 74 19.93 -9.77 11.38
CA TYR A 74 20.92 -9.61 10.29
C TYR A 74 20.28 -9.34 8.94
N VAL A 75 19.05 -9.81 8.74
CA VAL A 75 18.38 -9.69 7.44
C VAL A 75 16.91 -9.36 7.66
N ASP A 76 16.42 -8.36 6.94
CA ASP A 76 15.00 -8.10 6.79
C ASP A 76 14.59 -8.36 5.34
N ALA A 77 13.37 -8.80 5.14
CA ALA A 77 12.77 -8.92 3.83
C ALA A 77 11.30 -8.51 3.90
N GLY A 78 10.76 -8.01 2.82
CA GLY A 78 9.35 -7.66 2.73
C GLY A 78 8.85 -7.75 1.31
N VAL A 79 7.55 -8.02 1.22
CA VAL A 79 6.81 -8.06 -0.04
C VAL A 79 5.43 -7.48 0.16
N ARG A 80 4.96 -6.70 -0.82
CA ARG A 80 3.59 -6.24 -0.94
C ARG A 80 2.95 -6.84 -2.18
N LEU A 81 1.78 -7.41 -1.99
CA LEU A 81 0.91 -7.88 -3.04
C LEU A 81 -0.27 -6.91 -3.14
N GLU A 82 -0.67 -6.59 -4.35
CA GLU A 82 -1.84 -5.76 -4.62
C GLU A 82 -2.81 -6.52 -5.52
N TYR A 83 -4.09 -6.36 -5.23
CA TYR A 83 -5.17 -6.81 -6.09
C TYR A 83 -6.14 -5.66 -6.27
N LEU A 84 -6.27 -5.18 -7.52
CA LEU A 84 -7.13 -4.10 -7.91
C LEU A 84 -8.20 -4.68 -8.85
N ASP A 85 -9.39 -4.96 -8.31
CA ASP A 85 -10.50 -5.48 -9.11
C ASP A 85 -11.12 -4.33 -9.92
N HIS A 86 -11.52 -3.29 -9.20
CA HIS A 86 -12.00 -2.04 -9.77
C HIS A 86 -11.25 -0.89 -9.11
N PRO A 87 -10.18 -0.35 -9.74
CA PRO A 87 -9.33 0.65 -9.14
C PRO A 87 -10.08 1.89 -8.67
N LEU A 88 -9.73 2.38 -7.48
CA LEU A 88 -10.25 3.62 -6.93
C LEU A 88 -9.79 4.84 -7.75
N PRO A 89 -10.52 5.98 -7.70
CA PRO A 89 -10.07 7.21 -8.32
C PRO A 89 -8.65 7.59 -7.88
N GLY A 90 -7.82 7.98 -8.85
CA GLY A 90 -6.40 8.26 -8.63
C GLY A 90 -5.48 7.15 -9.14
N PHE A 91 -5.98 5.94 -9.27
CA PHE A 91 -5.26 4.84 -9.92
C PHE A 91 -5.52 4.82 -11.43
N ASP A 92 -4.55 4.34 -12.18
CA ASP A 92 -4.73 4.16 -13.62
C ASP A 92 -5.78 3.06 -13.88
N LYS A 93 -6.73 3.33 -14.78
CA LYS A 93 -7.83 2.41 -15.08
C LYS A 93 -7.37 1.07 -15.64
N ASP A 94 -6.20 1.03 -16.25
CA ASP A 94 -5.60 -0.18 -16.81
C ASP A 94 -4.92 -1.05 -15.74
N PHE A 95 -4.82 -0.55 -14.50
CA PHE A 95 -4.20 -1.24 -13.37
C PHE A 95 -5.20 -2.21 -12.71
N LYS A 96 -5.67 -3.20 -13.46
CA LYS A 96 -6.54 -4.27 -12.94
C LYS A 96 -5.75 -5.55 -12.76
N GLY A 97 -6.05 -6.29 -11.68
CA GLY A 97 -5.49 -7.61 -11.41
C GLY A 97 -4.48 -7.65 -10.28
N TRP A 98 -3.62 -8.63 -10.30
CA TRP A 98 -2.59 -8.87 -9.30
C TRP A 98 -1.29 -8.17 -9.67
N GLY A 99 -0.64 -7.57 -8.66
CA GLY A 99 0.68 -6.97 -8.80
C GLY A 99 1.57 -7.24 -7.58
N VAL A 100 2.88 -7.12 -7.77
CA VAL A 100 3.91 -7.13 -6.71
C VAL A 100 4.71 -5.82 -6.84
N PRO A 101 4.13 -4.68 -6.44
CA PRO A 101 4.74 -3.38 -6.68
C PRO A 101 5.94 -3.11 -5.77
N PHE A 102 6.03 -3.77 -4.61
CA PHE A 102 7.05 -3.51 -3.63
C PHE A 102 7.62 -4.79 -3.03
N TYR A 103 8.93 -4.97 -3.12
CA TYR A 103 9.67 -6.06 -2.48
C TYR A 103 11.09 -5.63 -2.18
N TYR A 104 11.64 -6.10 -1.08
CA TYR A 104 13.02 -5.80 -0.71
C TYR A 104 13.64 -6.91 0.12
N ILE A 105 14.97 -6.93 0.10
CA ILE A 105 15.80 -7.62 1.08
C ILE A 105 16.83 -6.62 1.61
N LYS A 106 17.06 -6.61 2.93
CA LYS A 106 17.99 -5.74 3.61
C LYS A 106 18.94 -6.55 4.46
N GLY A 107 20.22 -6.47 4.17
CA GLY A 107 21.30 -7.01 5.02
C GLY A 107 21.77 -5.96 6.01
N LYS A 108 21.88 -6.33 7.29
CA LYS A 108 22.31 -5.45 8.38
C LYS A 108 23.66 -5.91 8.90
N MET A 109 24.65 -5.06 8.80
CA MET A 109 26.00 -5.24 9.35
C MET A 109 26.23 -4.23 10.47
N LYS A 110 27.30 -4.43 11.26
CA LYS A 110 27.56 -3.56 12.41
C LYS A 110 27.60 -2.05 12.07
N ASN A 111 28.16 -1.70 10.92
CA ASN A 111 28.40 -0.32 10.52
C ASN A 111 27.83 0.01 9.13
N ALA A 112 27.03 -0.88 8.54
CA ALA A 112 26.47 -0.67 7.21
C ALA A 112 25.16 -1.45 7.03
N GLU A 113 24.29 -0.93 6.20
CA GLU A 113 23.11 -1.63 5.72
C GLU A 113 23.11 -1.65 4.19
N LEU A 114 22.80 -2.81 3.62
CA LEU A 114 22.60 -2.98 2.19
C LEU A 114 21.14 -3.33 1.93
N THR A 115 20.44 -2.52 1.17
CA THR A 115 19.08 -2.81 0.71
C THR A 115 19.09 -3.08 -0.79
N LEU A 116 18.45 -4.16 -1.21
CA LEU A 116 18.22 -4.53 -2.60
C LEU A 116 16.71 -4.65 -2.83
N GLY A 117 16.22 -4.12 -3.93
CA GLY A 117 14.79 -4.08 -4.27
C GLY A 117 14.23 -2.67 -4.15
N ASN A 118 12.98 -2.56 -3.71
CA ASN A 118 12.31 -1.26 -3.55
C ASN A 118 12.67 -0.61 -2.21
N PHE A 119 12.85 0.70 -2.23
CA PHE A 119 13.07 1.51 -1.03
C PHE A 119 12.60 2.95 -1.26
N TYR A 120 12.29 3.61 -0.16
CA TYR A 120 12.01 5.05 -0.16
C TYR A 120 13.26 5.80 0.32
N GLU A 121 13.49 6.96 -0.27
CA GLU A 121 14.66 7.78 0.04
C GLU A 121 14.30 9.26 0.08
N GLN A 122 14.97 9.99 0.97
CA GLN A 122 14.86 11.44 1.06
C GLN A 122 16.23 12.05 1.32
N PHE A 123 16.64 13.00 0.50
CA PHE A 123 17.86 13.75 0.72
C PHE A 123 17.57 15.08 1.45
N GLY A 124 18.12 15.20 2.66
CA GLY A 124 17.95 16.38 3.49
C GLY A 124 16.47 16.70 3.77
N SER A 125 16.04 17.91 3.43
CA SER A 125 14.65 18.37 3.56
C SER A 125 13.69 17.78 2.52
N GLY A 126 14.18 16.98 1.57
CA GLY A 126 13.37 16.41 0.50
C GLY A 126 13.16 17.32 -0.71
N PHE A 127 13.87 18.45 -0.77
CA PHE A 127 13.75 19.38 -1.89
C PHE A 127 14.31 18.80 -3.20
N ILE A 128 15.41 18.06 -3.13
CA ILE A 128 16.05 17.47 -4.31
C ILE A 128 15.44 16.10 -4.65
N LEU A 129 15.28 15.25 -3.62
CA LEU A 129 14.71 13.92 -3.76
C LEU A 129 13.90 13.58 -2.52
N ARG A 130 12.65 13.22 -2.75
CA ARG A 130 11.76 12.60 -1.78
C ARG A 130 10.90 11.59 -2.49
N THR A 131 11.03 10.33 -2.10
CA THR A 131 10.15 9.26 -2.57
C THR A 131 9.24 8.81 -1.43
N TYR A 132 8.00 8.52 -1.75
CA TYR A 132 6.97 8.18 -0.77
C TYR A 132 5.83 7.40 -1.42
N GLU A 133 5.01 6.81 -0.59
CA GLU A 133 3.74 6.22 -0.97
C GLU A 133 2.59 7.07 -0.41
N GLU A 134 1.57 7.28 -1.23
CA GLU A 134 0.29 7.87 -0.82
C GLU A 134 -0.84 7.07 -1.48
N ARG A 135 -1.33 6.06 -0.76
CA ARG A 135 -2.33 5.11 -1.28
C ARG A 135 -3.65 5.77 -1.64
N SER A 136 -4.05 6.80 -0.92
CA SER A 136 -5.29 7.53 -1.21
C SER A 136 -5.28 8.21 -2.58
N LEU A 137 -4.09 8.50 -3.10
CA LEU A 137 -3.88 9.13 -4.40
C LEU A 137 -3.32 8.17 -5.46
N GLY A 138 -3.11 6.91 -5.13
CA GLY A 138 -2.51 5.93 -6.03
C GLY A 138 -1.06 6.24 -6.40
N ILE A 139 -0.32 6.92 -5.51
CA ILE A 139 1.06 7.32 -5.74
C ILE A 139 2.00 6.38 -5.01
N ASP A 140 2.92 5.76 -5.72
CA ASP A 140 4.08 5.05 -5.18
C ASP A 140 5.32 5.40 -6.02
N ASN A 141 6.22 6.20 -5.43
CA ASN A 141 7.46 6.63 -6.06
C ASN A 141 8.67 5.87 -5.50
N SER A 142 8.50 4.62 -5.07
CA SER A 142 9.62 3.81 -4.58
C SER A 142 10.70 3.66 -5.65
N LEU A 143 11.94 3.65 -5.21
CA LEU A 143 13.10 3.40 -6.07
C LEU A 143 13.37 1.89 -6.11
N LEU A 144 13.56 1.33 -7.29
CA LEU A 144 14.01 -0.05 -7.47
C LEU A 144 15.50 -0.06 -7.74
N GLY A 145 16.30 -0.69 -6.86
CA GLY A 145 17.74 -0.71 -7.01
C GLY A 145 18.48 -1.24 -5.81
N GLY A 146 19.68 -0.71 -5.59
CA GLY A 146 20.53 -1.03 -4.44
C GLY A 146 20.89 0.24 -3.66
N ARG A 147 20.83 0.17 -2.33
CA ARG A 147 21.19 1.25 -1.42
C ARG A 147 22.15 0.74 -0.35
N VAL A 148 23.21 1.48 -0.14
CA VAL A 148 24.18 1.25 0.96
C VAL A 148 24.14 2.45 1.90
N MET A 149 24.02 2.21 3.17
CA MET A 149 24.08 3.22 4.23
C MET A 149 25.11 2.85 5.29
#